data_865f2b01175a81471fcd78c42e30df9f
#
_entry.id   865f2b01175a81471fcd78c42e30df9f
#
_cell.length_a   1.000
_cell.length_b   1.000
_cell.length_c   1.000
_cell.angle_alpha   90.00
_cell.angle_beta   90.00
_cell.angle_gamma   90.00
#
_symmetry.space_group_name_H-M   'P 1'
#
loop_
_entity.id
_entity.type
_entity.pdbx_description
1 polymer ?
#
loop_
_entity_poly.entity_id
_entity_poly.type
_entity_poly.pdbx_seq_one_letter_code
_entity_poly.pdbx_strand_id
1 'polypeptide(L)'
;MATGRGGRWSVVGTALITGPTAGIGQEIARELSARGHHLILVSRDAVRLQELADELGDAEVLPADLSDQQARLPVEKAARDVDWLVNNAGYGITESFLESTVEQEQALLDVLVTSVMRLTHAALPAMIERGHGRILNVSSVAGWVPFGTYSAAKAWVTVFSEGLAAATPKDVHVTALCPGFTRTEFHERAAMDISGPGWMWLDAERVARQGVKDCDKGTVLSVPSNRYQALSLVARHAPRSLLRQVAKGRER
;
A
#
# COMPACT_ATOMS: atom_id res chain seq x y z
N MET A 1 -20.37 13.92 -37.53
CA MET A 1 -19.12 13.13 -37.46
C MET A 1 -18.15 13.88 -36.57
N ALA A 2 -18.01 13.45 -35.32
CA ALA A 2 -17.05 14.00 -34.37
C ALA A 2 -16.22 12.84 -33.87
N THR A 3 -14.99 12.74 -34.34
CA THR A 3 -14.00 11.76 -33.89
C THR A 3 -13.45 12.20 -32.54
N GLY A 4 -14.05 11.72 -31.45
CA GLY A 4 -13.52 11.89 -30.10
C GLY A 4 -12.32 10.96 -29.89
N ARG A 5 -11.15 11.52 -29.63
CA ARG A 5 -9.94 10.81 -29.23
C ARG A 5 -10.23 10.13 -27.90
N GLY A 6 -10.09 8.80 -27.87
CA GLY A 6 -10.39 7.96 -26.70
C GLY A 6 -9.45 8.21 -25.53
N GLY A 7 -9.87 9.04 -24.58
CA GLY A 7 -9.43 8.92 -23.21
C GLY A 7 -10.15 7.70 -22.60
N ARG A 8 -9.40 6.67 -22.18
CA ARG A 8 -9.96 5.61 -21.34
C ARG A 8 -10.39 6.27 -20.04
N TRP A 9 -11.68 6.52 -19.88
CA TRP A 9 -12.24 6.96 -18.60
C TRP A 9 -12.10 5.79 -17.62
N SER A 10 -11.47 6.02 -16.48
CA SER A 10 -11.56 5.08 -15.36
C SER A 10 -13.05 4.89 -15.04
N VAL A 11 -13.52 3.66 -14.99
CA VAL A 11 -14.87 3.37 -14.54
C VAL A 11 -14.99 3.89 -13.11
N VAL A 12 -15.86 4.86 -12.89
CA VAL A 12 -16.22 5.32 -11.54
C VAL A 12 -16.90 4.15 -10.85
N GLY A 13 -16.43 3.76 -9.68
CA GLY A 13 -16.90 2.59 -8.96
C GLY A 13 -16.54 2.69 -7.49
N THR A 14 -16.51 1.57 -6.79
CA THR A 14 -16.21 1.51 -5.36
C THR A 14 -14.74 1.22 -5.11
N ALA A 15 -14.13 1.96 -4.17
CA ALA A 15 -12.76 1.76 -3.74
C ALA A 15 -12.68 1.44 -2.24
N LEU A 16 -12.10 0.29 -1.88
CA LEU A 16 -11.80 -0.05 -0.50
C LEU A 16 -10.35 0.30 -0.19
N ILE A 17 -10.14 1.08 0.88
CA ILE A 17 -8.82 1.58 1.27
C ILE A 17 -8.55 1.21 2.73
N THR A 18 -7.47 0.48 2.97
CA THR A 18 -7.03 0.15 4.32
C THR A 18 -6.01 1.14 4.84
N GLY A 19 -6.13 1.58 6.11
CA GLY A 19 -5.24 2.54 6.75
C GLY A 19 -5.30 3.96 6.15
N PRO A 20 -6.50 4.52 5.83
CA PRO A 20 -6.62 5.81 5.18
C PRO A 20 -6.54 7.01 6.15
N THR A 21 -6.39 6.79 7.44
CA THR A 21 -6.50 7.84 8.47
C THR A 21 -5.27 8.75 8.56
N ALA A 22 -4.21 8.49 7.81
CA ALA A 22 -3.01 9.32 7.75
C ALA A 22 -2.15 9.01 6.52
N GLY A 23 -1.27 9.94 6.16
CA GLY A 23 -0.17 9.76 5.23
C GLY A 23 -0.59 9.33 3.82
N ILE A 24 0.10 8.35 3.25
CA ILE A 24 -0.12 7.90 1.87
C ILE A 24 -1.55 7.40 1.67
N GLY A 25 -2.10 6.66 2.62
CA GLY A 25 -3.46 6.13 2.53
C GLY A 25 -4.53 7.22 2.49
N GLN A 26 -4.35 8.28 3.27
CA GLN A 26 -5.25 9.44 3.29
C GLN A 26 -5.22 10.19 1.95
N GLU A 27 -4.03 10.40 1.40
CA GLU A 27 -3.87 11.05 0.11
C GLU A 27 -4.39 10.19 -1.06
N ILE A 28 -4.29 8.85 -0.97
CA ILE A 28 -4.93 7.94 -1.93
C ILE A 28 -6.45 8.05 -1.85
N ALA A 29 -7.02 8.13 -0.62
CA ALA A 29 -8.46 8.30 -0.44
C ALA A 29 -8.95 9.62 -1.06
N ARG A 30 -8.24 10.73 -0.82
CA ARG A 30 -8.53 12.03 -1.45
C ARG A 30 -8.45 11.97 -2.98
N GLU A 31 -7.42 11.34 -3.52
CA GLU A 31 -7.23 11.20 -4.98
C GLU A 31 -8.34 10.37 -5.63
N LEU A 32 -8.78 9.26 -5.01
CA LEU A 32 -9.86 8.42 -5.54
C LEU A 32 -11.22 9.08 -5.36
N SER A 33 -11.48 9.79 -4.24
CA SER A 33 -12.69 10.60 -4.06
C SER A 33 -12.79 11.72 -5.11
N ALA A 34 -11.69 12.44 -5.36
CA ALA A 34 -11.65 13.49 -6.39
C ALA A 34 -11.89 12.95 -7.80
N ARG A 35 -11.71 11.65 -8.04
CA ARG A 35 -12.06 10.97 -9.30
C ARG A 35 -13.50 10.46 -9.33
N GLY A 36 -14.28 10.68 -8.27
CA GLY A 36 -15.69 10.32 -8.15
C GLY A 36 -15.96 8.89 -7.67
N HIS A 37 -14.96 8.17 -7.13
CA HIS A 37 -15.19 6.85 -6.56
C HIS A 37 -15.92 6.95 -5.21
N HIS A 38 -16.88 6.04 -4.99
CA HIS A 38 -17.40 5.75 -3.65
C HIS A 38 -16.33 5.04 -2.82
N LEU A 39 -16.12 5.44 -1.56
CA LEU A 39 -15.03 4.92 -0.74
C LEU A 39 -15.53 4.05 0.41
N ILE A 40 -14.87 2.93 0.66
CA ILE A 40 -14.97 2.12 1.87
C ILE A 40 -13.66 2.29 2.63
N LEU A 41 -13.71 3.00 3.76
CA LEU A 41 -12.54 3.37 4.55
C LEU A 41 -12.37 2.41 5.72
N VAL A 42 -11.20 1.75 5.81
CA VAL A 42 -10.93 0.70 6.80
C VAL A 42 -9.75 1.07 7.69
N SER A 43 -9.95 1.23 8.99
CA SER A 43 -8.90 1.31 10.00
C SER A 43 -9.45 0.98 11.39
N ARG A 44 -8.58 0.95 12.41
CA ARG A 44 -9.00 0.73 13.80
C ARG A 44 -9.63 1.98 14.43
N ASP A 45 -9.23 3.16 13.99
CA ASP A 45 -9.63 4.45 14.54
C ASP A 45 -10.93 4.93 13.87
N ALA A 46 -12.06 4.57 14.48
CA ALA A 46 -13.39 4.91 13.98
C ALA A 46 -13.63 6.44 13.94
N VAL A 47 -13.03 7.19 14.85
CA VAL A 47 -13.21 8.66 14.91
C VAL A 47 -12.54 9.31 13.72
N ARG A 48 -11.24 9.01 13.48
CA ARG A 48 -10.51 9.54 12.33
C ARG A 48 -11.09 9.05 10.99
N LEU A 49 -11.67 7.83 10.96
CA LEU A 49 -12.38 7.36 9.76
C LEU A 49 -13.59 8.21 9.46
N GLN A 50 -14.40 8.54 10.49
CA GLN A 50 -15.59 9.35 10.31
C GLN A 50 -15.24 10.78 9.90
N GLU A 51 -14.22 11.40 10.54
CA GLU A 51 -13.73 12.71 10.13
C GLU A 51 -13.32 12.74 8.65
N LEU A 52 -12.61 11.71 8.18
CA LEU A 52 -12.21 11.61 6.78
C LEU A 52 -13.41 11.35 5.85
N ALA A 53 -14.36 10.52 6.25
CA ALA A 53 -15.60 10.28 5.49
C ALA A 53 -16.42 11.56 5.34
N ASP A 54 -16.55 12.35 6.42
CA ASP A 54 -17.26 13.64 6.40
C ASP A 54 -16.54 14.66 5.48
N GLU A 55 -15.19 14.65 5.45
CA GLU A 55 -14.39 15.47 4.53
C GLU A 55 -14.64 15.07 3.07
N LEU A 56 -14.68 13.78 2.77
CA LEU A 56 -14.74 13.26 1.40
C LEU A 56 -16.16 13.18 0.82
N GLY A 57 -17.18 13.10 1.67
CA GLY A 57 -18.60 13.12 1.33
C GLY A 57 -19.15 11.77 0.90
N ASP A 58 -18.70 11.18 -0.19
CA ASP A 58 -19.17 9.86 -0.68
C ASP A 58 -18.29 8.73 -0.14
N ALA A 59 -18.37 8.48 1.16
CA ALA A 59 -17.56 7.47 1.84
C ALA A 59 -18.33 6.83 3.00
N GLU A 60 -18.12 5.53 3.18
CA GLU A 60 -18.56 4.77 4.35
C GLU A 60 -17.36 4.28 5.17
N VAL A 61 -17.55 4.10 6.47
CA VAL A 61 -16.53 3.66 7.40
C VAL A 61 -16.76 2.21 7.82
N LEU A 62 -15.68 1.43 7.83
CA LEU A 62 -15.68 0.05 8.29
C LEU A 62 -14.55 -0.15 9.31
N PRO A 63 -14.77 0.18 10.59
CA PRO A 63 -13.75 0.03 11.62
C PRO A 63 -13.38 -1.44 11.81
N ALA A 64 -12.08 -1.75 11.66
CA ALA A 64 -11.58 -3.11 11.83
C ALA A 64 -10.09 -3.13 12.20
N ASP A 65 -9.71 -4.08 13.07
CA ASP A 65 -8.32 -4.47 13.27
C ASP A 65 -7.95 -5.57 12.29
N LEU A 66 -7.07 -5.26 11.35
CA LEU A 66 -6.66 -6.21 10.32
C LEU A 66 -5.70 -7.30 10.84
N SER A 67 -5.19 -7.18 12.06
CA SER A 67 -4.45 -8.27 12.72
C SER A 67 -5.38 -9.33 13.30
N ASP A 68 -6.62 -8.98 13.63
CA ASP A 68 -7.63 -9.91 14.12
C ASP A 68 -8.37 -10.59 12.97
N GLN A 69 -8.40 -11.93 13.00
CA GLN A 69 -9.05 -12.73 11.96
C GLN A 69 -10.56 -12.48 11.87
N GLN A 70 -11.24 -12.33 13.02
CA GLN A 70 -12.69 -12.17 13.04
C GLN A 70 -13.09 -10.74 12.62
N ALA A 71 -12.34 -9.73 13.06
CA ALA A 71 -12.55 -8.34 12.66
C ALA A 71 -12.27 -8.12 11.16
N ARG A 72 -11.42 -8.93 10.55
CA ARG A 72 -11.11 -8.87 9.11
C ARG A 72 -12.21 -9.44 8.21
N LEU A 73 -13.05 -10.37 8.69
CA LEU A 73 -14.09 -11.02 7.86
C LEU A 73 -15.08 -10.04 7.18
N PRO A 74 -15.62 -9.01 7.85
CA PRO A 74 -16.45 -8.00 7.20
C PRO A 74 -15.71 -7.25 6.09
N VAL A 75 -14.41 -6.98 6.28
CA VAL A 75 -13.57 -6.29 5.29
C VAL A 75 -13.35 -7.18 4.07
N GLU A 76 -13.08 -8.47 4.26
CA GLU A 76 -12.97 -9.46 3.17
C GLU A 76 -14.29 -9.56 2.38
N LYS A 77 -15.43 -9.49 3.06
CA LYS A 77 -16.74 -9.48 2.40
C LYS A 77 -16.90 -8.22 1.56
N ALA A 78 -16.61 -7.04 2.11
CA ALA A 78 -16.70 -5.77 1.38
C ALA A 78 -15.73 -5.72 0.18
N ALA A 79 -14.56 -6.34 0.29
CA ALA A 79 -13.57 -6.36 -0.79
C ALA A 79 -14.02 -7.13 -2.05
N ARG A 80 -15.05 -7.97 -1.99
CA ARG A 80 -15.49 -8.80 -3.13
C ARG A 80 -16.05 -7.99 -4.30
N ASP A 81 -16.69 -6.86 -4.00
CA ASP A 81 -17.46 -6.11 -4.98
C ASP A 81 -16.85 -4.75 -5.36
N VAL A 82 -15.57 -4.51 -4.97
CA VAL A 82 -14.90 -3.25 -5.24
C VAL A 82 -14.19 -3.23 -6.58
N ASP A 83 -14.09 -2.05 -7.20
CA ASP A 83 -13.34 -1.81 -8.42
C ASP A 83 -11.86 -1.47 -8.14
N TRP A 84 -11.62 -0.86 -6.97
CA TRP A 84 -10.31 -0.58 -6.43
C TRP A 84 -10.13 -1.23 -5.06
N LEU A 85 -9.06 -1.98 -4.90
CA LEU A 85 -8.57 -2.42 -3.59
C LEU A 85 -7.22 -1.76 -3.32
N VAL A 86 -7.16 -0.97 -2.25
CA VAL A 86 -5.92 -0.33 -1.79
C VAL A 86 -5.48 -0.96 -0.46
N ASN A 87 -4.51 -1.85 -0.52
CA ASN A 87 -3.85 -2.43 0.63
C ASN A 87 -2.73 -1.49 1.09
N ASN A 88 -3.07 -0.53 1.96
CA ASN A 88 -2.13 0.46 2.47
C ASN A 88 -1.86 0.31 3.97
N ALA A 89 -2.76 -0.27 4.75
CA ALA A 89 -2.56 -0.42 6.20
C ALA A 89 -1.19 -1.01 6.53
N GLY A 90 -0.53 -0.41 7.51
CA GLY A 90 0.78 -0.86 7.94
C GLY A 90 1.39 0.03 9.01
N TYR A 91 2.32 -0.53 9.75
CA TYR A 91 3.10 0.14 10.78
C TYR A 91 4.50 -0.52 10.88
N GLY A 92 5.38 0.05 11.67
CA GLY A 92 6.68 -0.53 12.01
C GLY A 92 6.72 -0.85 13.50
N ILE A 93 7.50 -1.85 13.90
CA ILE A 93 7.86 -2.13 15.30
C ILE A 93 9.10 -1.30 15.61
N THR A 94 9.10 -0.65 16.77
CA THR A 94 10.21 0.20 17.23
C THR A 94 11.38 -0.64 17.73
N GLU A 95 11.05 -1.70 18.44
CA GLU A 95 12.01 -2.63 19.04
C GLU A 95 12.69 -3.47 17.95
N SER A 96 13.93 -3.87 18.22
CA SER A 96 14.62 -4.85 17.38
C SER A 96 13.94 -6.22 17.48
N PHE A 97 14.15 -7.10 16.49
CA PHE A 97 13.59 -8.46 16.53
C PHE A 97 14.00 -9.26 17.77
N LEU A 98 15.14 -8.93 18.40
CA LEU A 98 15.62 -9.59 19.61
C LEU A 98 14.91 -9.09 20.88
N GLU A 99 14.26 -7.94 20.82
CA GLU A 99 13.58 -7.27 21.94
C GLU A 99 12.05 -7.29 21.79
N SER A 100 11.54 -7.42 20.57
CA SER A 100 10.12 -7.55 20.30
C SER A 100 9.57 -8.90 20.78
N THR A 101 8.27 -8.96 21.02
CA THR A 101 7.60 -10.23 21.32
C THR A 101 7.12 -10.91 20.03
N VAL A 102 6.92 -12.23 20.11
CA VAL A 102 6.39 -12.98 18.95
C VAL A 102 4.99 -12.52 18.56
N GLU A 103 4.18 -12.04 19.52
CA GLU A 103 2.84 -11.50 19.28
C GLU A 103 2.90 -10.19 18.51
N GLN A 104 3.88 -9.31 18.80
CA GLN A 104 4.11 -8.07 18.03
C GLN A 104 4.51 -8.37 16.59
N GLU A 105 5.46 -9.29 16.40
CA GLU A 105 5.91 -9.72 15.07
C GLU A 105 4.78 -10.40 14.27
N GLN A 106 3.98 -11.25 14.93
CA GLN A 106 2.84 -11.90 14.31
C GLN A 106 1.78 -10.88 13.90
N ALA A 107 1.41 -9.95 14.78
CA ALA A 107 0.45 -8.88 14.45
C ALA A 107 0.94 -8.01 13.29
N LEU A 108 2.24 -7.72 13.21
CA LEU A 108 2.84 -7.03 12.07
C LEU A 108 2.65 -7.82 10.76
N LEU A 109 2.95 -9.12 10.78
CA LEU A 109 2.75 -9.99 9.61
C LEU A 109 1.27 -10.13 9.24
N ASP A 110 0.38 -10.19 10.23
CA ASP A 110 -1.06 -10.27 9.98
C ASP A 110 -1.59 -9.02 9.25
N VAL A 111 -1.08 -7.84 9.60
CA VAL A 111 -1.45 -6.60 8.89
C VAL A 111 -0.74 -6.47 7.56
N LEU A 112 0.59 -6.71 7.48
CA LEU A 112 1.36 -6.41 6.28
C LEU A 112 1.34 -7.51 5.20
N VAL A 113 1.02 -8.75 5.57
CA VAL A 113 1.07 -9.92 4.68
C VAL A 113 -0.29 -10.62 4.62
N THR A 114 -0.78 -11.11 5.78
CA THR A 114 -2.00 -11.92 5.81
C THR A 114 -3.21 -11.13 5.32
N SER A 115 -3.40 -9.89 5.79
CA SER A 115 -4.51 -9.06 5.34
C SER A 115 -4.44 -8.73 3.84
N VAL A 116 -3.25 -8.37 3.34
CA VAL A 116 -3.02 -8.09 1.91
C VAL A 116 -3.39 -9.30 1.04
N MET A 117 -2.92 -10.48 1.42
CA MET A 117 -3.23 -11.74 0.72
C MET A 117 -4.74 -12.00 0.71
N ARG A 118 -5.38 -11.92 1.88
CA ARG A 118 -6.80 -12.29 2.05
C ARG A 118 -7.74 -11.32 1.36
N LEU A 119 -7.52 -10.02 1.48
CA LEU A 119 -8.32 -9.00 0.79
C LEU A 119 -8.14 -9.09 -0.73
N THR A 120 -6.92 -9.28 -1.20
CA THR A 120 -6.64 -9.49 -2.62
C THR A 120 -7.33 -10.75 -3.15
N HIS A 121 -7.27 -11.86 -2.40
CA HIS A 121 -7.94 -13.10 -2.75
C HIS A 121 -9.47 -12.95 -2.79
N ALA A 122 -10.04 -12.12 -1.92
CA ALA A 122 -11.47 -11.83 -1.91
C ALA A 122 -11.91 -10.98 -3.11
N ALA A 123 -11.13 -9.95 -3.48
CA ALA A 123 -11.47 -9.01 -4.55
C ALA A 123 -11.25 -9.58 -5.97
N LEU A 124 -10.17 -10.33 -6.15
CA LEU A 124 -9.65 -10.71 -7.46
C LEU A 124 -10.64 -11.51 -8.34
N PRO A 125 -11.40 -12.51 -7.83
CA PRO A 125 -12.32 -13.29 -8.66
C PRO A 125 -13.37 -12.44 -9.37
N ALA A 126 -14.04 -11.53 -8.65
CA ALA A 126 -15.05 -10.65 -9.23
C ALA A 126 -14.43 -9.62 -10.19
N MET A 127 -13.22 -9.12 -9.92
CA MET A 127 -12.48 -8.26 -10.84
C MET A 127 -12.17 -8.98 -12.17
N ILE A 128 -11.79 -10.25 -12.11
CA ILE A 128 -11.52 -11.07 -13.30
C ILE A 128 -12.82 -11.34 -14.06
N GLU A 129 -13.90 -11.71 -13.37
CA GLU A 129 -15.19 -12.03 -13.98
C GLU A 129 -15.77 -10.82 -14.76
N ARG A 130 -15.72 -9.61 -14.18
CA ARG A 130 -16.19 -8.39 -14.85
C ARG A 130 -15.19 -7.79 -15.84
N GLY A 131 -13.97 -8.34 -15.94
CA GLY A 131 -12.94 -7.92 -16.88
C GLY A 131 -12.27 -6.59 -16.57
N HIS A 132 -12.41 -6.07 -15.33
CA HIS A 132 -11.69 -4.87 -14.88
C HIS A 132 -11.52 -4.86 -13.36
N GLY A 133 -10.46 -4.25 -12.89
CA GLY A 133 -10.16 -4.06 -11.48
C GLY A 133 -8.79 -3.46 -11.25
N ARG A 134 -8.60 -2.86 -10.09
CA ARG A 134 -7.34 -2.21 -9.69
C ARG A 134 -6.97 -2.65 -8.28
N ILE A 135 -5.79 -3.21 -8.13
CA ILE A 135 -5.23 -3.57 -6.82
C ILE A 135 -3.93 -2.79 -6.63
N LEU A 136 -3.92 -1.90 -5.66
CA LEU A 136 -2.76 -1.09 -5.28
C LEU A 136 -2.24 -1.56 -3.93
N ASN A 137 -1.13 -2.28 -3.92
CA ASN A 137 -0.47 -2.76 -2.71
C ASN A 137 0.66 -1.82 -2.32
N VAL A 138 0.54 -1.15 -1.18
CA VAL A 138 1.59 -0.26 -0.67
C VAL A 138 2.69 -1.07 -0.02
N SER A 139 3.77 -1.26 -0.78
CA SER A 139 5.03 -1.86 -0.36
C SER A 139 5.99 -0.78 0.17
N SER A 140 7.29 -0.92 -0.08
CA SER A 140 8.34 0.04 0.28
C SER A 140 9.64 -0.30 -0.44
N VAL A 141 10.51 0.68 -0.68
CA VAL A 141 11.91 0.44 -1.06
C VAL A 141 12.68 -0.35 0.02
N ALA A 142 12.20 -0.35 1.26
CA ALA A 142 12.75 -1.17 2.34
C ALA A 142 12.68 -2.68 2.05
N GLY A 143 11.77 -3.13 1.19
CA GLY A 143 11.69 -4.53 0.77
C GLY A 143 12.92 -5.05 0.01
N TRP A 144 13.80 -4.18 -0.46
CA TRP A 144 15.04 -4.60 -1.12
C TRP A 144 16.26 -4.69 -0.21
N VAL A 145 16.12 -4.28 1.05
CA VAL A 145 17.18 -4.29 2.05
C VAL A 145 16.79 -5.14 3.27
N PRO A 146 17.73 -5.84 3.92
CA PRO A 146 17.40 -6.80 4.99
C PRO A 146 17.31 -6.11 6.36
N PHE A 147 16.22 -5.36 6.62
CA PHE A 147 15.95 -4.69 7.90
C PHE A 147 14.79 -5.37 8.65
N GLY A 148 15.00 -6.60 9.13
CA GLY A 148 14.03 -7.31 9.95
C GLY A 148 12.72 -7.68 9.26
N THR A 149 11.69 -7.96 10.07
CA THR A 149 10.39 -8.48 9.65
C THR A 149 9.64 -7.51 8.74
N TYR A 150 9.68 -6.21 9.03
CA TYR A 150 9.04 -5.20 8.18
C TYR A 150 9.54 -5.26 6.73
N SER A 151 10.85 -5.30 6.55
CA SER A 151 11.45 -5.38 5.20
C SER A 151 11.12 -6.69 4.50
N ALA A 152 11.12 -7.79 5.23
CA ALA A 152 10.72 -9.10 4.71
C ALA A 152 9.25 -9.08 4.26
N ALA A 153 8.34 -8.49 5.05
CA ALA A 153 6.94 -8.33 4.69
C ALA A 153 6.77 -7.46 3.43
N LYS A 154 7.49 -6.32 3.34
CA LYS A 154 7.42 -5.45 2.15
C LYS A 154 8.05 -6.10 0.90
N ALA A 155 9.08 -6.92 1.06
CA ALA A 155 9.60 -7.75 -0.03
C ALA A 155 8.55 -8.76 -0.51
N TRP A 156 7.86 -9.44 0.42
CA TRP A 156 6.77 -10.34 0.11
C TRP A 156 5.66 -9.63 -0.68
N VAL A 157 5.20 -8.46 -0.24
CA VAL A 157 4.17 -7.67 -0.93
C VAL A 157 4.59 -7.33 -2.36
N THR A 158 5.86 -6.95 -2.56
CA THR A 158 6.38 -6.63 -3.90
C THR A 158 6.34 -7.86 -4.81
N VAL A 159 6.93 -8.98 -4.39
CA VAL A 159 7.00 -10.22 -5.17
C VAL A 159 5.60 -10.80 -5.42
N PHE A 160 4.73 -10.75 -4.42
CA PHE A 160 3.34 -11.18 -4.54
C PHE A 160 2.59 -10.38 -5.61
N SER A 161 2.74 -9.04 -5.61
CA SER A 161 2.11 -8.17 -6.60
C SER A 161 2.64 -8.43 -8.03
N GLU A 162 3.96 -8.61 -8.19
CA GLU A 162 4.57 -8.95 -9.48
C GLU A 162 4.05 -10.29 -10.01
N GLY A 163 3.96 -11.31 -9.13
CA GLY A 163 3.43 -12.63 -9.49
C GLY A 163 1.95 -12.59 -9.91
N LEU A 164 1.13 -11.83 -9.17
CA LEU A 164 -0.29 -11.66 -9.52
C LEU A 164 -0.48 -10.88 -10.82
N ALA A 165 0.28 -9.79 -11.03
CA ALA A 165 0.20 -9.02 -12.27
C ALA A 165 0.53 -9.86 -13.50
N ALA A 166 1.42 -10.85 -13.37
CA ALA A 166 1.74 -11.79 -14.44
C ALA A 166 0.64 -12.83 -14.68
N ALA A 167 -0.17 -13.13 -13.66
CA ALA A 167 -1.21 -14.17 -13.70
C ALA A 167 -2.61 -13.61 -14.02
N THR A 168 -2.83 -12.29 -13.86
CA THR A 168 -4.14 -11.65 -14.08
C THR A 168 -4.38 -11.28 -15.55
N PRO A 169 -5.66 -11.23 -15.99
CA PRO A 169 -6.01 -10.68 -17.31
C PRO A 169 -5.54 -9.23 -17.47
N LYS A 170 -5.28 -8.82 -18.71
CA LYS A 170 -4.67 -7.52 -19.06
C LYS A 170 -5.40 -6.30 -18.49
N ASP A 171 -6.70 -6.36 -18.31
CA ASP A 171 -7.52 -5.24 -17.84
C ASP A 171 -7.75 -5.24 -16.30
N VAL A 172 -7.17 -6.24 -15.59
CA VAL A 172 -7.09 -6.29 -14.12
C VAL A 172 -5.66 -5.96 -13.71
N HIS A 173 -5.46 -4.78 -13.14
CA HIS A 173 -4.13 -4.27 -12.81
C HIS A 173 -3.76 -4.53 -11.35
N VAL A 174 -2.57 -5.05 -11.14
CA VAL A 174 -1.98 -5.20 -9.81
C VAL A 174 -0.67 -4.44 -9.76
N THR A 175 -0.57 -3.49 -8.82
CA THR A 175 0.58 -2.60 -8.68
C THR A 175 1.15 -2.67 -7.27
N ALA A 176 2.47 -2.89 -7.16
CA ALA A 176 3.21 -2.62 -5.93
C ALA A 176 3.70 -1.17 -5.94
N LEU A 177 3.18 -0.34 -5.04
CA LEU A 177 3.69 1.00 -4.79
C LEU A 177 4.84 0.91 -3.79
N CYS A 178 6.04 1.27 -4.21
CA CYS A 178 7.27 1.18 -3.43
C CYS A 178 7.83 2.59 -3.14
N PRO A 179 7.25 3.33 -2.18
CA PRO A 179 7.76 4.64 -1.80
C PRO A 179 9.08 4.52 -1.04
N GLY A 180 9.88 5.59 -1.12
CA GLY A 180 10.96 5.85 -0.19
C GLY A 180 10.45 6.52 1.09
N PHE A 181 11.37 7.17 1.82
CA PHE A 181 10.96 7.96 2.99
C PHE A 181 9.94 9.02 2.58
N THR A 182 8.76 8.94 3.18
CA THR A 182 7.64 9.83 2.88
C THR A 182 7.23 10.54 4.17
N ARG A 183 7.04 11.85 4.11
CA ARG A 183 6.59 12.65 5.26
C ARG A 183 5.19 12.26 5.66
N THR A 184 5.07 11.47 6.72
CA THR A 184 3.82 10.94 7.27
C THR A 184 4.01 10.67 8.76
N GLU A 185 2.93 10.50 9.51
CA GLU A 185 2.97 10.07 10.91
C GLU A 185 3.58 8.67 11.11
N PHE A 186 3.86 7.93 10.04
CA PHE A 186 4.43 6.58 10.10
C PHE A 186 5.76 6.54 10.84
N HIS A 187 6.67 7.49 10.56
CA HIS A 187 7.97 7.53 11.18
C HIS A 187 7.92 7.96 12.65
N GLU A 188 7.01 8.88 12.96
CA GLU A 188 6.74 9.32 14.34
C GLU A 188 6.18 8.15 15.18
N ARG A 189 5.20 7.44 14.63
CA ARG A 189 4.58 6.27 15.29
C ARG A 189 5.55 5.09 15.47
N ALA A 190 6.50 4.93 14.55
CA ALA A 190 7.53 3.91 14.63
C ALA A 190 8.75 4.36 15.46
N ALA A 191 8.71 5.55 16.08
CA ALA A 191 9.81 6.20 16.82
C ALA A 191 11.16 6.12 16.06
N MET A 192 11.10 6.15 14.73
CA MET A 192 12.28 6.11 13.90
C MET A 192 12.88 7.50 13.80
N ASP A 193 13.99 7.73 14.49
CA ASP A 193 14.83 8.92 14.23
C ASP A 193 15.57 8.74 12.89
N ILE A 194 14.91 9.17 11.82
CA ILE A 194 15.52 9.19 10.51
C ILE A 194 16.10 10.58 10.26
N SER A 195 17.26 10.83 10.79
CA SER A 195 18.10 11.98 10.45
C SER A 195 18.63 11.82 9.03
N GLY A 196 17.83 12.19 8.04
CA GLY A 196 18.22 12.19 6.64
C GLY A 196 18.11 13.56 6.01
N PRO A 197 18.94 13.88 5.00
CA PRO A 197 18.83 15.17 4.32
C PRO A 197 17.44 15.33 3.68
N GLY A 198 16.93 16.56 3.67
CA GLY A 198 15.55 16.87 3.23
C GLY A 198 15.19 16.35 1.83
N TRP A 199 16.20 16.17 0.95
CA TRP A 199 15.98 15.63 -0.38
C TRP A 199 15.59 14.15 -0.42
N MET A 200 15.78 13.40 0.65
CA MET A 200 15.35 11.99 0.76
C MET A 200 13.84 11.89 1.00
N TRP A 201 13.22 12.93 1.54
CA TRP A 201 11.83 12.90 1.92
C TRP A 201 10.92 13.20 0.73
N LEU A 202 9.92 12.33 0.54
CA LEU A 202 8.86 12.49 -0.44
C LEU A 202 7.63 13.11 0.21
N ASP A 203 6.85 13.77 -0.60
CA ASP A 203 5.52 14.27 -0.26
C ASP A 203 4.48 13.17 -0.45
N ALA A 204 3.56 12.99 0.53
CA ALA A 204 2.57 11.92 0.52
C ALA A 204 1.55 12.07 -0.62
N GLU A 205 1.10 13.29 -0.92
CA GLU A 205 0.17 13.58 -2.02
C GLU A 205 0.78 13.18 -3.36
N ARG A 206 2.04 13.56 -3.60
CA ARG A 206 2.75 13.19 -4.82
C ARG A 206 2.91 11.68 -4.96
N VAL A 207 3.23 10.98 -3.86
CA VAL A 207 3.36 9.51 -3.84
C VAL A 207 2.02 8.86 -4.17
N ALA A 208 0.94 9.30 -3.54
CA ALA A 208 -0.41 8.79 -3.74
C ALA A 208 -0.87 8.98 -5.19
N ARG A 209 -0.77 10.22 -5.71
CA ARG A 209 -1.15 10.56 -7.10
C ARG A 209 -0.38 9.73 -8.13
N GLN A 210 0.93 9.54 -7.92
CA GLN A 210 1.74 8.72 -8.82
C GLN A 210 1.34 7.25 -8.72
N GLY A 211 1.13 6.70 -7.51
CA GLY A 211 0.72 5.31 -7.31
C GLY A 211 -0.61 4.98 -7.97
N VAL A 212 -1.63 5.82 -7.76
CA VAL A 212 -2.95 5.67 -8.39
C VAL A 212 -2.85 5.76 -9.92
N LYS A 213 -2.11 6.75 -10.45
CA LYS A 213 -1.88 6.89 -11.89
C LYS A 213 -1.16 5.69 -12.50
N ASP A 214 -0.16 5.15 -11.83
CA ASP A 214 0.60 4.00 -12.31
C ASP A 214 -0.25 2.73 -12.29
N CYS A 215 -1.08 2.55 -11.25
CA CYS A 215 -2.03 1.45 -11.17
C CYS A 215 -3.06 1.50 -12.31
N ASP A 216 -3.61 2.68 -12.61
CA ASP A 216 -4.50 2.88 -13.78
C ASP A 216 -3.87 2.46 -15.11
N LYS A 217 -2.57 2.66 -15.24
CA LYS A 217 -1.81 2.31 -16.46
C LYS A 217 -1.38 0.85 -16.51
N GLY A 218 -1.60 0.08 -15.44
CA GLY A 218 -1.12 -1.29 -15.31
C GLY A 218 0.40 -1.39 -15.07
N THR A 219 1.02 -0.34 -14.51
CA THR A 219 2.42 -0.40 -14.10
C THR A 219 2.57 -1.31 -12.89
N VAL A 220 3.27 -2.41 -13.03
CA VAL A 220 3.38 -3.45 -11.99
C VAL A 220 4.17 -2.95 -10.78
N LEU A 221 5.25 -2.22 -11.01
CA LEU A 221 6.12 -1.70 -9.94
C LEU A 221 6.20 -0.16 -10.04
N SER A 222 5.57 0.53 -9.12
CA SER A 222 5.57 1.99 -9.01
C SER A 222 6.57 2.47 -7.96
N VAL A 223 7.60 3.20 -8.38
CA VAL A 223 8.57 3.86 -7.49
C VAL A 223 8.49 5.36 -7.74
N PRO A 224 7.80 6.15 -6.90
CA PRO A 224 7.38 7.52 -7.22
C PRO A 224 8.50 8.57 -7.06
N SER A 225 9.74 8.22 -7.43
CA SER A 225 10.87 9.15 -7.46
C SER A 225 12.02 8.59 -8.29
N ASN A 226 12.55 9.36 -9.23
CA ASN A 226 13.71 8.95 -10.06
C ASN A 226 14.93 8.57 -9.20
N ARG A 227 15.12 9.26 -8.07
CA ARG A 227 16.23 8.96 -7.13
C ARG A 227 16.03 7.60 -6.49
N TYR A 228 14.80 7.31 -6.02
CA TYR A 228 14.49 6.02 -5.46
C TYR A 228 14.44 4.92 -6.51
N GLN A 229 14.09 5.22 -7.76
CA GLN A 229 14.24 4.27 -8.86
C GLN A 229 15.70 3.86 -9.04
N ALA A 230 16.62 4.83 -9.09
CA ALA A 230 18.05 4.54 -9.20
C ALA A 230 18.59 3.76 -7.99
N LEU A 231 18.24 4.19 -6.75
CA LEU A 231 18.63 3.48 -5.54
C LEU A 231 18.08 2.05 -5.50
N SER A 232 16.84 1.87 -5.91
CA SER A 232 16.18 0.57 -5.99
C SER A 232 16.85 -0.36 -7.00
N LEU A 233 17.25 0.16 -8.15
CA LEU A 233 17.99 -0.59 -9.15
C LEU A 233 19.31 -1.10 -8.58
N VAL A 234 20.06 -0.23 -7.87
CA VAL A 234 21.28 -0.62 -7.18
C VAL A 234 20.99 -1.68 -6.11
N ALA A 235 20.02 -1.47 -5.23
CA ALA A 235 19.71 -2.40 -4.15
C ALA A 235 19.25 -3.79 -4.66
N ARG A 236 18.52 -3.83 -5.76
CA ARG A 236 18.04 -5.09 -6.39
C ARG A 236 19.16 -5.93 -6.98
N HIS A 237 20.25 -5.29 -7.43
CA HIS A 237 21.38 -5.98 -8.08
C HIS A 237 22.64 -6.07 -7.19
N ALA A 238 22.64 -5.39 -6.05
CA ALA A 238 23.78 -5.43 -5.12
C ALA A 238 23.94 -6.82 -4.49
N PRO A 239 25.17 -7.29 -4.27
CA PRO A 239 25.44 -8.51 -3.52
C PRO A 239 24.79 -8.47 -2.13
N ARG A 240 24.12 -9.55 -1.73
CA ARG A 240 23.44 -9.65 -0.42
C ARG A 240 24.39 -9.40 0.77
N SER A 241 25.69 -9.73 0.62
CA SER A 241 26.71 -9.45 1.62
C SER A 241 26.87 -7.95 1.88
N LEU A 242 26.86 -7.13 0.82
CA LEU A 242 26.96 -5.68 0.93
C LEU A 242 25.71 -5.09 1.61
N LEU A 243 24.53 -5.54 1.21
CA LEU A 243 23.28 -5.08 1.82
C LEU A 243 23.21 -5.41 3.32
N ARG A 244 23.73 -6.58 3.73
CA ARG A 244 23.82 -6.94 5.16
C ARG A 244 24.80 -6.04 5.94
N GLN A 245 25.88 -5.56 5.33
CA GLN A 245 26.77 -4.60 5.97
C GLN A 245 26.10 -3.24 6.22
N VAL A 246 25.32 -2.78 5.23
CA VAL A 246 24.52 -1.54 5.38
C VAL A 246 23.49 -1.69 6.51
N ALA A 247 22.85 -2.85 6.61
CA ALA A 247 21.89 -3.13 7.69
C ALA A 247 22.53 -3.06 9.08
N LYS A 248 23.71 -3.71 9.28
CA LYS A 248 24.43 -3.71 10.56
C LYS A 248 24.85 -2.32 11.05
N GLY A 249 25.08 -1.37 10.14
CA GLY A 249 25.47 0.01 10.51
C GLY A 249 24.32 0.84 11.08
N ARG A 250 23.08 0.36 11.01
CA ARG A 250 21.87 1.07 11.47
C ARG A 250 21.34 0.59 12.82
N GLU A 251 21.80 -0.55 13.30
CA GLU A 251 21.47 -1.11 14.63
C GLU A 251 22.43 -0.62 15.74
N ARG A 252 23.31 0.35 15.45
CA ARG A 252 24.22 1.01 16.38
C ARG A 252 23.84 2.48 16.48
#